data_95424e1da64d592cc4559c988583d902
#
_entry.id   95424e1da64d592cc4559c988583d902
#
_cell.length_a   1.000
_cell.length_b   1.000
_cell.length_c   1.000
_cell.angle_alpha   90.00
_cell.angle_beta   90.00
_cell.angle_gamma   90.00
#
_symmetry.space_group_name_H-M   'P 1'
#
loop_
_entity.id
_entity.type
_entity.pdbx_description
1 polymer ?
#
loop_
_entity_poly.entity_id
_entity_poly.type
_entity_poly.pdbx_seq_one_letter_code
_entity_poly.pdbx_strand_id
1 'polypeptide(L)'
;DLHKAIRRQRQMCIRDRDRRLSKQKRASYNNKDIAKECDLIERLLKFLEAGNLAKNFECEDEDEESFMREYNLLTSKPVIFAANVSEDDLADDGANNEYVQSVREYSKKDNCEVFVICAQIEQEISELDDDEKKMFLEDLGISSSGLDKLIAASYRILGLISYLTAGETETRAWTITNGTKAPGAAGKIHSDFERGFIKAEVVNYKDLLDCGSYTKAKEKGLVRMEGKDYVVKDGDVILFLSLIHI
;
A
#
# COMPACT_ATOMS: atom_id res chain seq x y z
N ASP A 1 12.07 6.02 22.15
CA ASP A 1 10.92 5.62 23.00
C ASP A 1 9.63 5.63 22.16
N LEU A 2 9.36 4.47 21.50
CA LEU A 2 8.23 4.24 20.59
C LEU A 2 6.87 4.52 21.26
N HIS A 3 6.71 4.13 22.52
CA HIS A 3 5.48 4.37 23.28
C HIS A 3 5.16 5.86 23.45
N LYS A 4 6.17 6.72 23.63
CA LYS A 4 5.94 8.17 23.71
C LYS A 4 5.53 8.76 22.37
N ALA A 5 6.09 8.28 21.26
CA ALA A 5 5.71 8.73 19.92
C ALA A 5 4.24 8.39 19.63
N ILE A 6 3.85 7.13 19.80
CA ILE A 6 2.48 6.66 19.59
C ILE A 6 1.49 7.39 20.49
N ARG A 7 1.84 7.60 21.76
CA ARG A 7 1.01 8.38 22.69
C ARG A 7 0.81 9.82 22.21
N ARG A 8 1.85 10.48 21.70
CA ARG A 8 1.73 11.84 21.14
C ARG A 8 0.82 11.87 19.92
N GLN A 9 0.99 10.93 19.00
CA GLN A 9 0.13 10.81 17.81
C GLN A 9 -1.34 10.65 18.20
N ARG A 10 -1.64 9.77 19.17
CA ARG A 10 -3.00 9.59 19.69
C ARG A 10 -3.56 10.87 20.32
N GLN A 11 -2.77 11.60 21.11
CA GLN A 11 -3.18 12.87 21.69
C GLN A 11 -3.48 13.94 20.63
N MET A 12 -2.78 13.93 19.49
CA MET A 12 -3.12 14.80 18.36
C MET A 12 -4.49 14.43 17.78
N CYS A 13 -4.75 13.14 17.54
CA CYS A 13 -6.05 12.67 17.05
C CYS A 13 -7.20 13.09 17.98
N ILE A 14 -7.03 12.94 19.29
CA ILE A 14 -8.01 13.35 20.30
C ILE A 14 -8.30 14.86 20.19
N ARG A 15 -7.26 15.70 20.20
CA ARG A 15 -7.41 17.15 20.17
C ARG A 15 -8.11 17.65 18.90
N ASP A 16 -7.79 17.06 17.76
CA ASP A 16 -8.38 17.47 16.48
C ASP A 16 -9.87 17.10 16.42
N ARG A 17 -10.24 15.94 16.96
CA ARG A 17 -11.65 15.50 17.01
C ARG A 17 -12.46 16.30 18.02
N ASP A 18 -11.93 16.58 19.20
CA ASP A 18 -12.58 17.43 20.20
C ASP A 18 -12.89 18.84 19.67
N ARG A 19 -11.94 19.42 18.92
CA ARG A 19 -12.16 20.71 18.26
C ARG A 19 -13.25 20.63 17.17
N ARG A 20 -13.31 19.58 16.38
CA ARG A 20 -14.34 19.38 15.35
C ARG A 20 -15.71 19.19 16.00
N LEU A 21 -15.81 18.34 17.02
CA LEU A 21 -17.04 18.12 17.79
C LEU A 21 -17.59 19.41 18.38
N SER A 22 -16.74 20.21 19.02
CA SER A 22 -17.14 21.49 19.63
C SER A 22 -17.72 22.48 18.62
N LYS A 23 -17.23 22.47 17.37
CA LYS A 23 -17.74 23.32 16.27
C LYS A 23 -19.09 22.81 15.73
N GLN A 24 -19.25 21.49 15.62
CA GLN A 24 -20.41 20.87 14.98
C GLN A 24 -21.61 20.68 15.92
N LYS A 25 -21.43 20.61 17.23
CA LYS A 25 -22.50 20.39 18.21
C LYS A 25 -23.69 21.35 18.06
N ARG A 26 -23.45 22.61 17.65
CA ARG A 26 -24.56 23.57 17.45
C ARG A 26 -25.34 23.29 16.16
N ALA A 27 -24.68 22.78 15.13
CA ALA A 27 -25.29 22.48 13.83
C ALA A 27 -26.02 21.13 13.83
N SER A 28 -25.67 20.22 14.74
CA SER A 28 -26.24 18.87 14.83
C SER A 28 -27.75 18.84 15.13
N TYR A 29 -28.29 19.88 15.80
CA TYR A 29 -29.71 19.95 16.13
C TYR A 29 -30.64 19.99 14.92
N ASN A 30 -30.17 20.48 13.76
CA ASN A 30 -30.98 20.69 12.57
C ASN A 30 -30.55 19.82 11.36
N ASN A 31 -29.53 18.97 11.53
CA ASN A 31 -29.01 18.12 10.45
C ASN A 31 -28.66 16.73 10.97
N LYS A 32 -29.34 15.70 10.43
CA LYS A 32 -29.15 14.31 10.82
C LYS A 32 -27.76 13.77 10.53
N ASP A 33 -27.15 14.17 9.41
CA ASP A 33 -25.81 13.70 9.02
C ASP A 33 -24.76 14.26 9.97
N ILE A 34 -24.90 15.55 10.36
CA ILE A 34 -24.02 16.16 11.35
C ILE A 34 -24.23 15.53 12.74
N ALA A 35 -25.47 15.15 13.08
CA ALA A 35 -25.74 14.47 14.35
C ALA A 35 -25.08 13.08 14.40
N LYS A 36 -25.15 12.32 13.30
CA LYS A 36 -24.47 11.04 13.14
C LYS A 36 -22.95 11.18 13.25
N GLU A 37 -22.38 12.17 12.57
CA GLU A 37 -20.95 12.46 12.67
C GLU A 37 -20.53 12.85 14.10
N CYS A 38 -21.34 13.63 14.83
CA CYS A 38 -21.05 13.98 16.22
C CYS A 38 -21.03 12.73 17.12
N ASP A 39 -21.98 11.81 16.95
CA ASP A 39 -22.02 10.55 17.71
C ASP A 39 -20.77 9.69 17.43
N LEU A 40 -20.42 9.53 16.17
CA LEU A 40 -19.18 8.87 15.76
C LEU A 40 -17.95 9.48 16.44
N ILE A 41 -17.83 10.83 16.43
CA ILE A 41 -16.70 11.51 17.05
C ILE A 41 -16.68 11.26 18.57
N GLU A 42 -17.82 11.27 19.26
CA GLU A 42 -17.88 11.01 20.70
C GLU A 42 -17.46 9.57 21.04
N ARG A 43 -17.89 8.58 20.26
CA ARG A 43 -17.46 7.17 20.41
C ARG A 43 -15.97 7.01 20.15
N LEU A 44 -15.48 7.63 19.07
CA LEU A 44 -14.05 7.61 18.70
C LEU A 44 -13.19 8.27 19.78
N LEU A 45 -13.59 9.41 20.33
CA LEU A 45 -12.86 10.08 21.41
C LEU A 45 -12.72 9.17 22.63
N LYS A 46 -13.81 8.57 23.11
CA LYS A 46 -13.78 7.61 24.24
C LYS A 46 -12.83 6.43 23.96
N PHE A 47 -12.86 5.92 22.72
CA PHE A 47 -11.99 4.81 22.31
C PHE A 47 -10.51 5.19 22.33
N LEU A 48 -10.16 6.38 21.82
CA LEU A 48 -8.80 6.91 21.82
C LEU A 48 -8.31 7.25 23.24
N GLU A 49 -9.17 7.81 24.09
CA GLU A 49 -8.86 8.13 25.50
C GLU A 49 -8.58 6.86 26.32
N ALA A 50 -9.27 5.76 26.02
CA ALA A 50 -9.02 4.45 26.63
C ALA A 50 -7.65 3.84 26.25
N GLY A 51 -6.90 4.49 25.35
CA GLY A 51 -5.54 4.07 25.00
C GLY A 51 -5.41 3.37 23.64
N ASN A 52 -6.51 3.18 22.92
CA ASN A 52 -6.55 2.48 21.65
C ASN A 52 -6.08 3.38 20.47
N LEU A 53 -5.73 2.76 19.35
CA LEU A 53 -5.38 3.45 18.11
C LEU A 53 -6.59 3.52 17.18
N ALA A 54 -6.73 4.60 16.41
CA ALA A 54 -7.87 4.80 15.52
C ALA A 54 -8.03 3.68 14.47
N LYS A 55 -6.95 2.99 14.06
CA LYS A 55 -6.99 1.84 13.13
C LYS A 55 -7.79 0.64 13.66
N ASN A 56 -7.97 0.54 14.98
CA ASN A 56 -8.69 -0.54 15.64
C ASN A 56 -10.13 -0.13 16.00
N PHE A 57 -10.58 1.05 15.56
CA PHE A 57 -11.95 1.50 15.76
C PHE A 57 -12.87 0.84 14.72
N GLU A 58 -13.96 0.25 15.19
CA GLU A 58 -14.97 -0.40 14.35
C GLU A 58 -16.07 0.59 14.00
N CYS A 59 -16.29 0.79 12.70
CA CYS A 59 -17.38 1.58 12.16
C CYS A 59 -18.65 0.73 12.07
N GLU A 60 -19.81 1.34 12.29
CA GLU A 60 -21.11 0.66 12.24
C GLU A 60 -21.67 0.55 10.81
N ASP A 61 -21.28 1.49 9.92
CA ASP A 61 -21.75 1.53 8.54
C ASP A 61 -20.75 2.23 7.60
N GLU A 62 -21.09 2.25 6.30
CA GLU A 62 -20.26 2.84 5.24
C GLU A 62 -20.10 4.36 5.35
N ASP A 63 -21.08 5.07 5.93
CA ASP A 63 -20.99 6.53 6.16
C ASP A 63 -19.92 6.83 7.20
N GLU A 64 -19.89 6.06 8.29
CA GLU A 64 -18.85 6.19 9.33
C GLU A 64 -17.46 5.88 8.79
N GLU A 65 -17.34 4.84 7.95
CA GLU A 65 -16.07 4.56 7.27
C GLU A 65 -15.64 5.72 6.38
N SER A 66 -16.59 6.37 5.70
CA SER A 66 -16.33 7.56 4.90
C SER A 66 -15.82 8.73 5.74
N PHE A 67 -16.47 9.00 6.88
CA PHE A 67 -16.01 10.00 7.83
C PHE A 67 -14.62 9.68 8.40
N MET A 68 -14.35 8.43 8.76
CA MET A 68 -13.03 8.02 9.25
C MET A 68 -11.93 8.21 8.20
N ARG A 69 -12.22 7.94 6.93
CA ARG A 69 -11.29 8.24 5.82
C ARG A 69 -11.04 9.73 5.68
N GLU A 70 -12.09 10.57 5.74
CA GLU A 70 -11.98 12.02 5.67
C GLU A 70 -11.18 12.60 6.85
N TYR A 71 -11.31 12.03 8.04
CA TYR A 71 -10.56 12.48 9.22
C TYR A 71 -9.05 12.33 9.08
N ASN A 72 -8.59 11.41 8.27
CA ASN A 72 -7.18 11.18 7.96
C ASN A 72 -6.29 11.15 9.23
N LEU A 73 -6.75 10.45 10.26
CA LEU A 73 -6.09 10.40 11.55
C LEU A 73 -4.72 9.72 11.44
N LEU A 74 -3.73 10.26 12.12
CA LEU A 74 -2.37 9.71 12.09
C LEU A 74 -2.33 8.27 12.63
N THR A 75 -3.13 7.96 13.66
CA THR A 75 -3.20 6.63 14.26
C THR A 75 -4.14 5.65 13.52
N SER A 76 -4.84 6.07 12.46
CA SER A 76 -5.57 5.18 11.56
C SER A 76 -4.69 4.64 10.44
N LYS A 77 -3.54 5.25 10.20
CA LYS A 77 -2.64 4.85 9.12
C LYS A 77 -1.94 3.55 9.46
N PRO A 78 -1.74 2.66 8.47
CA PRO A 78 -0.89 1.49 8.63
C PRO A 78 0.56 1.91 8.92
N VAL A 79 1.28 1.11 9.68
CA VAL A 79 2.65 1.41 10.13
C VAL A 79 3.58 0.27 9.74
N ILE A 80 4.76 0.63 9.23
CA ILE A 80 5.88 -0.27 9.01
C ILE A 80 7.01 0.14 9.96
N PHE A 81 7.64 -0.83 10.61
CA PHE A 81 8.82 -0.59 11.44
C PHE A 81 10.10 -0.93 10.66
N ALA A 82 10.97 0.06 10.49
CA ALA A 82 12.32 -0.14 10.00
C ALA A 82 13.27 -0.24 11.20
N ALA A 83 13.78 -1.42 11.49
CA ALA A 83 14.76 -1.64 12.55
C ALA A 83 16.15 -1.34 12.00
N ASN A 84 16.71 -0.19 12.38
CA ASN A 84 18.06 0.18 11.97
C ASN A 84 19.10 -0.51 12.85
N VAL A 85 19.96 -1.31 12.24
CA VAL A 85 21.00 -2.13 12.90
C VAL A 85 22.38 -1.82 12.35
N SER A 86 23.41 -2.42 12.96
CA SER A 86 24.76 -2.45 12.42
C SER A 86 24.88 -3.42 11.24
N GLU A 87 25.96 -3.33 10.49
CA GLU A 87 26.27 -4.25 9.39
C GLU A 87 26.30 -5.71 9.86
N ASP A 88 26.88 -5.99 11.03
CA ASP A 88 27.03 -7.34 11.59
C ASP A 88 25.68 -8.03 11.79
N ASP A 89 24.61 -7.28 12.10
CA ASP A 89 23.27 -7.80 12.32
C ASP A 89 22.43 -7.88 11.04
N LEU A 90 22.94 -7.38 9.90
CA LEU A 90 22.17 -7.30 8.66
C LEU A 90 22.05 -8.65 7.96
N ALA A 91 23.11 -9.44 7.98
CA ALA A 91 23.20 -10.73 7.27
C ALA A 91 22.21 -11.77 7.80
N ASP A 92 21.94 -11.79 9.11
CA ASP A 92 20.98 -12.69 9.77
C ASP A 92 19.58 -12.05 9.96
N ASP A 93 19.33 -10.91 9.31
CA ASP A 93 18.08 -10.12 9.45
C ASP A 93 17.78 -9.75 10.91
N GLY A 94 18.82 -9.52 11.70
CA GLY A 94 18.74 -9.16 13.12
C GLY A 94 18.20 -10.27 14.01
N ALA A 95 18.34 -11.54 13.61
CA ALA A 95 17.78 -12.68 14.35
C ALA A 95 18.36 -12.78 15.77
N ASN A 96 19.63 -12.44 15.95
CA ASN A 96 20.32 -12.48 17.24
C ASN A 96 20.30 -11.14 17.99
N ASN A 97 19.69 -10.09 17.43
CA ASN A 97 19.61 -8.77 18.06
C ASN A 97 18.37 -8.65 18.95
N GLU A 98 18.55 -8.50 20.26
CA GLU A 98 17.48 -8.42 21.25
C GLU A 98 16.51 -7.25 21.00
N TYR A 99 17.01 -6.12 20.50
CA TYR A 99 16.17 -4.96 20.20
C TYR A 99 15.28 -5.22 18.99
N VAL A 100 15.79 -5.89 17.97
CA VAL A 100 15.00 -6.30 16.79
C VAL A 100 13.90 -7.26 17.22
N GLN A 101 14.22 -8.25 18.06
CA GLN A 101 13.21 -9.18 18.58
C GLN A 101 12.13 -8.47 19.39
N SER A 102 12.51 -7.52 20.24
CA SER A 102 11.54 -6.69 20.99
C SER A 102 10.61 -5.88 20.07
N VAL A 103 11.12 -5.33 18.98
CA VAL A 103 10.30 -4.63 17.98
C VAL A 103 9.36 -5.61 17.25
N ARG A 104 9.85 -6.81 16.89
CA ARG A 104 9.03 -7.85 16.26
C ARG A 104 7.89 -8.32 17.17
N GLU A 105 8.16 -8.51 18.47
CA GLU A 105 7.13 -8.86 19.45
C GLU A 105 6.08 -7.78 19.61
N TYR A 106 6.52 -6.51 19.64
CA TYR A 106 5.62 -5.38 19.70
C TYR A 106 4.74 -5.28 18.46
N SER A 107 5.33 -5.44 17.28
CA SER A 107 4.64 -5.31 16.00
C SER A 107 3.56 -6.37 15.78
N LYS A 108 3.75 -7.60 16.32
CA LYS A 108 2.76 -8.67 16.25
C LYS A 108 1.42 -8.27 16.88
N LYS A 109 1.43 -7.48 17.97
CA LYS A 109 0.21 -7.02 18.65
C LYS A 109 -0.65 -6.12 17.78
N ASP A 110 -0.01 -5.36 16.91
CA ASP A 110 -0.65 -4.36 16.06
C ASP A 110 -0.73 -4.78 14.59
N ASN A 111 -0.34 -6.04 14.28
CA ASN A 111 -0.26 -6.58 12.93
C ASN A 111 0.54 -5.67 11.98
N CYS A 112 1.67 -5.14 12.47
CA CYS A 112 2.57 -4.29 11.70
C CYS A 112 3.73 -5.11 11.14
N GLU A 113 4.18 -4.72 9.93
CA GLU A 113 5.36 -5.34 9.31
C GLU A 113 6.65 -4.72 9.88
N VAL A 114 7.67 -5.55 10.05
CA VAL A 114 9.02 -5.14 10.49
C VAL A 114 10.02 -5.61 9.45
N PHE A 115 10.90 -4.74 9.02
CA PHE A 115 12.07 -5.12 8.24
C PHE A 115 13.35 -4.53 8.85
N VAL A 116 14.46 -5.20 8.61
CA VAL A 116 15.78 -4.80 9.13
C VAL A 116 16.56 -4.07 8.05
N ILE A 117 17.21 -2.99 8.43
CA ILE A 117 17.98 -2.10 7.55
C ILE A 117 19.25 -1.65 8.26
N CYS A 118 20.31 -1.43 7.52
CA CYS A 118 21.47 -0.67 7.97
C CYS A 118 21.58 0.62 7.13
N ALA A 119 21.28 1.77 7.74
CA ALA A 119 21.25 3.05 7.03
C ALA A 119 22.62 3.45 6.44
N GLN A 120 23.72 3.01 7.06
CA GLN A 120 25.05 3.24 6.54
C GLN A 120 25.27 2.48 5.24
N ILE A 121 24.94 1.19 5.22
CA ILE A 121 25.01 0.32 4.01
C ILE A 121 24.12 0.87 2.90
N GLU A 122 22.90 1.34 3.21
CA GLU A 122 22.02 1.94 2.22
C GLU A 122 22.61 3.21 1.59
N GLN A 123 23.33 4.01 2.36
CA GLN A 123 24.04 5.17 1.81
C GLN A 123 25.13 4.73 0.84
N GLU A 124 25.95 3.75 1.21
CA GLU A 124 27.02 3.21 0.35
C GLU A 124 26.45 2.64 -0.95
N ILE A 125 25.40 1.83 -0.86
CA ILE A 125 24.68 1.25 -2.03
C ILE A 125 24.12 2.35 -2.95
N SER A 126 23.67 3.47 -2.41
CA SER A 126 23.08 4.54 -3.21
C SER A 126 24.07 5.25 -4.13
N GLU A 127 25.36 5.11 -3.88
CA GLU A 127 26.45 5.70 -4.67
C GLU A 127 27.00 4.75 -5.76
N LEU A 128 26.57 3.47 -5.73
CA LEU A 128 27.01 2.41 -6.65
C LEU A 128 26.12 2.33 -7.91
N ASP A 129 26.70 1.88 -9.02
CA ASP A 129 25.91 1.50 -10.18
C ASP A 129 25.22 0.12 -9.97
N ASP A 130 24.35 -0.27 -10.91
CA ASP A 130 23.52 -1.46 -10.77
C ASP A 130 24.33 -2.76 -10.68
N ASP A 131 25.49 -2.86 -11.35
CA ASP A 131 26.33 -4.05 -11.34
C ASP A 131 27.16 -4.11 -10.06
N GLU A 132 27.74 -2.99 -9.64
CA GLU A 132 28.46 -2.84 -8.36
C GLU A 132 27.52 -3.11 -7.19
N LYS A 133 26.28 -2.60 -7.24
CA LYS A 133 25.26 -2.85 -6.22
C LYS A 133 24.97 -4.35 -6.03
N LYS A 134 24.84 -5.10 -7.11
CA LYS A 134 24.62 -6.55 -7.04
C LYS A 134 25.77 -7.28 -6.37
N MET A 135 27.00 -6.97 -6.78
CA MET A 135 28.21 -7.56 -6.20
C MET A 135 28.31 -7.24 -4.70
N PHE A 136 28.04 -6.00 -4.31
CA PHE A 136 28.09 -5.57 -2.93
C PHE A 136 27.05 -6.26 -2.05
N LEU A 137 25.80 -6.43 -2.54
CA LEU A 137 24.76 -7.17 -1.85
C LEU A 137 25.09 -8.66 -1.69
N GLU A 138 25.70 -9.27 -2.73
CA GLU A 138 26.16 -10.66 -2.68
C GLU A 138 27.29 -10.85 -1.64
N ASP A 139 28.25 -9.94 -1.58
CA ASP A 139 29.35 -9.96 -0.60
C ASP A 139 28.84 -9.84 0.86
N LEU A 140 27.77 -9.06 1.07
CA LEU A 140 27.10 -8.94 2.37
C LEU A 140 26.16 -10.12 2.69
N GLY A 141 25.94 -11.04 1.75
CA GLY A 141 25.03 -12.16 1.93
C GLY A 141 23.56 -11.79 2.00
N ILE A 142 23.17 -10.61 1.45
CA ILE A 142 21.78 -10.13 1.42
C ILE A 142 21.21 -10.12 0.00
N SER A 143 19.94 -10.46 -0.15
CA SER A 143 19.29 -10.65 -1.45
C SER A 143 18.72 -9.34 -2.03
N SER A 144 18.53 -8.31 -1.20
CA SER A 144 17.92 -7.03 -1.59
C SER A 144 18.30 -5.93 -0.64
N SER A 145 18.34 -4.69 -1.13
CA SER A 145 18.59 -3.50 -0.30
C SER A 145 17.43 -3.23 0.67
N GLY A 146 17.67 -2.43 1.69
CA GLY A 146 16.63 -1.97 2.61
C GLY A 146 15.59 -1.10 1.90
N LEU A 147 16.00 -0.34 0.88
CA LEU A 147 15.07 0.43 0.04
C LEU A 147 14.12 -0.49 -0.73
N ASP A 148 14.61 -1.59 -1.31
CA ASP A 148 13.77 -2.57 -2.00
C ASP A 148 12.79 -3.24 -1.03
N LYS A 149 13.25 -3.59 0.18
CA LYS A 149 12.40 -4.12 1.27
C LYS A 149 11.32 -3.11 1.67
N LEU A 150 11.67 -1.82 1.81
CA LEU A 150 10.72 -0.75 2.14
C LEU A 150 9.66 -0.57 1.06
N ILE A 151 10.05 -0.55 -0.22
CA ILE A 151 9.13 -0.44 -1.35
C ILE A 151 8.15 -1.63 -1.35
N ALA A 152 8.67 -2.86 -1.26
CA ALA A 152 7.84 -4.06 -1.24
C ALA A 152 6.87 -4.08 -0.05
N ALA A 153 7.34 -3.73 1.15
CA ALA A 153 6.50 -3.62 2.35
C ALA A 153 5.42 -2.53 2.20
N SER A 154 5.77 -1.39 1.61
CA SER A 154 4.82 -0.29 1.35
C SER A 154 3.73 -0.70 0.36
N TYR A 155 4.08 -1.40 -0.71
CA TYR A 155 3.10 -1.95 -1.66
C TYR A 155 2.15 -2.93 -0.98
N ARG A 156 2.67 -3.86 -0.16
CA ARG A 156 1.85 -4.83 0.56
C ARG A 156 0.87 -4.16 1.53
N ILE A 157 1.35 -3.24 2.36
CA ILE A 157 0.54 -2.61 3.40
C ILE A 157 -0.54 -1.67 2.83
N LEU A 158 -0.26 -1.06 1.68
CA LEU A 158 -1.21 -0.22 0.94
C LEU A 158 -2.12 -1.03 0.01
N GLY A 159 -1.92 -2.35 -0.07
CA GLY A 159 -2.67 -3.21 -0.99
C GLY A 159 -2.48 -2.83 -2.45
N LEU A 160 -1.27 -2.39 -2.83
CA LEU A 160 -0.95 -1.99 -4.19
C LEU A 160 -0.43 -3.17 -5.00
N ILE A 161 -0.82 -3.19 -6.27
CA ILE A 161 -0.31 -4.11 -7.29
C ILE A 161 0.07 -3.32 -8.54
N SER A 162 0.89 -3.92 -9.39
CA SER A 162 1.27 -3.32 -10.67
C SER A 162 0.85 -4.20 -11.84
N TYR A 163 0.20 -3.61 -12.83
CA TYR A 163 0.01 -4.22 -14.14
C TYR A 163 0.86 -3.48 -15.19
N LEU A 164 1.10 -4.13 -16.31
CA LEU A 164 1.95 -3.62 -17.38
C LEU A 164 1.13 -3.36 -18.64
N THR A 165 1.50 -2.33 -19.39
CA THR A 165 1.13 -2.19 -20.80
C THR A 165 2.41 -2.30 -21.62
N ALA A 166 2.37 -3.08 -22.70
CA ALA A 166 3.48 -3.25 -23.61
C ALA A 166 3.01 -2.96 -25.04
N GLY A 167 3.60 -1.94 -25.65
CA GLY A 167 3.41 -1.54 -27.03
C GLY A 167 4.75 -1.54 -27.79
N GLU A 168 4.70 -1.24 -29.08
CA GLU A 168 5.92 -1.16 -29.91
C GLU A 168 6.86 -0.02 -29.47
N THR A 169 6.31 1.06 -28.94
CA THR A 169 7.05 2.27 -28.59
C THR A 169 7.32 2.42 -27.11
N GLU A 170 6.49 1.83 -26.24
CA GLU A 170 6.57 2.01 -24.79
C GLU A 170 6.12 0.76 -24.05
N THR A 171 6.86 0.41 -23.01
CA THR A 171 6.42 -0.52 -21.96
C THR A 171 6.34 0.25 -20.64
N ARG A 172 5.18 0.15 -19.95
CA ARG A 172 4.94 0.92 -18.74
C ARG A 172 4.24 0.10 -17.66
N ALA A 173 4.70 0.30 -16.41
CA ALA A 173 4.03 -0.24 -15.24
C ALA A 173 3.02 0.80 -14.68
N TRP A 174 1.85 0.31 -14.25
CA TRP A 174 0.77 1.09 -13.69
C TRP A 174 0.39 0.55 -12.34
N THR A 175 0.43 1.39 -11.32
CA THR A 175 0.08 1.01 -9.96
C THR A 175 -1.40 1.23 -9.70
N ILE A 176 -2.06 0.18 -9.19
CA ILE A 176 -3.48 0.18 -8.80
C ILE A 176 -3.64 -0.49 -7.43
N THR A 177 -4.81 -0.35 -6.82
CA THR A 177 -5.15 -1.11 -5.61
C THR A 177 -5.59 -2.53 -5.97
N ASN A 178 -5.22 -3.50 -5.13
CA ASN A 178 -5.71 -4.86 -5.27
C ASN A 178 -7.24 -4.89 -5.24
N GLY A 179 -7.84 -5.71 -6.08
CA GLY A 179 -9.31 -5.74 -6.25
C GLY A 179 -9.83 -4.77 -7.33
N THR A 180 -8.97 -3.95 -7.94
CA THR A 180 -9.39 -3.07 -9.05
C THR A 180 -9.81 -3.89 -10.26
N LYS A 181 -11.00 -3.58 -10.80
CA LYS A 181 -11.52 -4.19 -12.02
C LYS A 181 -10.89 -3.55 -13.29
N ALA A 182 -10.92 -4.29 -14.40
CA ALA A 182 -10.32 -3.89 -15.67
C ALA A 182 -10.70 -2.47 -16.16
N PRO A 183 -11.98 -2.01 -16.08
CA PRO A 183 -12.32 -0.63 -16.45
C PRO A 183 -11.60 0.41 -15.57
N GLY A 184 -11.58 0.20 -14.25
CA GLY A 184 -10.88 1.10 -13.32
C GLY A 184 -9.36 1.13 -13.55
N ALA A 185 -8.76 -0.02 -13.89
CA ALA A 185 -7.36 -0.09 -14.30
C ALA A 185 -7.12 0.70 -15.60
N ALA A 186 -7.97 0.54 -16.61
CA ALA A 186 -7.91 1.33 -17.85
C ALA A 186 -8.03 2.83 -17.57
N GLY A 187 -8.83 3.23 -16.59
CA GLY A 187 -9.00 4.61 -16.12
C GLY A 187 -7.72 5.23 -15.56
N LYS A 188 -6.78 4.42 -15.07
CA LYS A 188 -5.44 4.90 -14.66
C LYS A 188 -4.60 5.42 -15.81
N ILE A 189 -4.82 4.90 -17.00
CA ILE A 189 -4.14 5.38 -18.22
C ILE A 189 -4.79 6.68 -18.65
N HIS A 190 -6.11 6.67 -18.85
CA HIS A 190 -6.91 7.83 -19.20
C HIS A 190 -8.39 7.58 -18.90
N SER A 191 -9.14 8.60 -18.46
CA SER A 191 -10.57 8.49 -18.14
C SER A 191 -11.43 7.98 -19.30
N ASP A 192 -11.03 8.26 -20.53
CA ASP A 192 -11.76 7.81 -21.71
C ASP A 192 -11.65 6.30 -21.94
N PHE A 193 -10.52 5.69 -21.56
CA PHE A 193 -10.37 4.22 -21.59
C PHE A 193 -11.33 3.53 -20.62
N GLU A 194 -11.59 4.12 -19.47
CA GLU A 194 -12.58 3.62 -18.51
C GLU A 194 -14.00 3.69 -19.09
N ARG A 195 -14.38 4.88 -19.62
CA ARG A 195 -15.72 5.13 -20.19
C ARG A 195 -15.98 4.29 -21.43
N GLY A 196 -14.98 4.16 -22.30
CA GLY A 196 -15.05 3.43 -23.56
C GLY A 196 -14.67 1.95 -23.45
N PHE A 197 -14.45 1.39 -22.25
CA PHE A 197 -13.97 0.03 -22.07
C PHE A 197 -14.91 -1.00 -22.69
N ILE A 198 -14.35 -1.86 -23.54
CA ILE A 198 -15.06 -2.99 -24.16
C ILE A 198 -14.60 -4.30 -23.53
N LYS A 199 -13.31 -4.60 -23.61
CA LYS A 199 -12.66 -5.80 -23.12
C LYS A 199 -11.16 -5.59 -23.01
N ALA A 200 -10.46 -6.53 -22.38
CA ALA A 200 -9.01 -6.52 -22.26
C ALA A 200 -8.42 -7.87 -22.72
N GLU A 201 -7.32 -7.84 -23.44
CA GLU A 201 -6.46 -9.01 -23.62
C GLU A 201 -5.43 -9.02 -22.49
N VAL A 202 -5.35 -10.11 -21.75
CA VAL A 202 -4.53 -10.23 -20.52
C VAL A 202 -3.63 -11.46 -20.63
N VAL A 203 -2.35 -11.27 -20.35
CA VAL A 203 -1.37 -12.36 -20.20
C VAL A 203 -0.48 -12.07 -19.00
N ASN A 204 -0.10 -13.09 -18.23
CA ASN A 204 0.88 -12.89 -17.16
C ASN A 204 2.27 -12.58 -17.74
N TYR A 205 3.02 -11.67 -17.12
CA TYR A 205 4.33 -11.25 -17.62
C TYR A 205 5.34 -12.41 -17.71
N LYS A 206 5.29 -13.37 -16.77
CA LYS A 206 6.16 -14.57 -16.81
C LYS A 206 5.86 -15.43 -18.01
N ASP A 207 4.57 -15.72 -18.25
CA ASP A 207 4.13 -16.49 -19.42
C ASP A 207 4.54 -15.80 -20.73
N LEU A 208 4.47 -14.46 -20.77
CA LEU A 208 4.89 -13.68 -21.92
C LEU A 208 6.39 -13.77 -22.15
N LEU A 209 7.21 -13.67 -21.12
CA LEU A 209 8.67 -13.81 -21.18
C LEU A 209 9.06 -15.22 -21.62
N ASP A 210 8.45 -16.25 -21.05
CA ASP A 210 8.72 -17.67 -21.39
C ASP A 210 8.35 -17.99 -22.85
N CYS A 211 7.35 -17.30 -23.39
CA CYS A 211 6.98 -17.43 -24.81
C CYS A 211 7.88 -16.61 -25.73
N GLY A 212 8.54 -15.57 -25.24
CA GLY A 212 9.42 -14.67 -25.98
C GLY A 212 8.70 -13.68 -26.92
N SER A 213 7.37 -13.82 -27.11
CA SER A 213 6.57 -12.84 -27.86
C SER A 213 5.07 -12.98 -27.56
N TYR A 214 4.33 -11.87 -27.73
CA TYR A 214 2.87 -11.84 -27.58
C TYR A 214 2.15 -12.80 -28.53
N THR A 215 2.60 -12.87 -29.78
CA THR A 215 2.04 -13.79 -30.80
C THR A 215 2.15 -15.23 -30.35
N LYS A 216 3.32 -15.67 -29.89
CA LYS A 216 3.52 -17.04 -29.39
C LYS A 216 2.69 -17.33 -28.15
N ALA A 217 2.53 -16.35 -27.22
CA ALA A 217 1.68 -16.50 -26.06
C ALA A 217 0.21 -16.68 -26.49
N LYS A 218 -0.25 -15.96 -27.52
CA LYS A 218 -1.59 -16.07 -28.10
C LYS A 218 -1.82 -17.43 -28.78
N GLU A 219 -0.85 -17.92 -29.55
CA GLU A 219 -0.90 -19.24 -30.18
C GLU A 219 -0.98 -20.38 -29.15
N LYS A 220 -0.34 -20.22 -28.00
CA LYS A 220 -0.40 -21.16 -26.88
C LYS A 220 -1.67 -21.03 -26.02
N GLY A 221 -2.55 -20.07 -26.34
CA GLY A 221 -3.79 -19.84 -25.58
C GLY A 221 -3.59 -19.21 -24.19
N LEU A 222 -2.44 -18.59 -23.92
CA LEU A 222 -2.11 -17.94 -22.66
C LEU A 222 -2.67 -16.51 -22.55
N VAL A 223 -3.00 -15.91 -23.70
CA VAL A 223 -3.67 -14.61 -23.76
C VAL A 223 -5.17 -14.81 -23.57
N ARG A 224 -5.70 -14.29 -22.46
CA ARG A 224 -7.11 -14.40 -22.12
C ARG A 224 -7.86 -13.15 -22.54
N MET A 225 -9.12 -13.33 -22.91
CA MET A 225 -10.03 -12.24 -23.22
C MET A 225 -10.91 -11.99 -22.01
N GLU A 226 -10.78 -10.83 -21.37
CA GLU A 226 -11.43 -10.52 -20.11
C GLU A 226 -12.42 -9.35 -20.26
N GLY A 227 -13.53 -9.42 -19.52
CA GLY A 227 -14.60 -8.43 -19.51
C GLY A 227 -14.49 -7.40 -18.37
N LYS A 228 -15.57 -6.64 -18.18
CA LYS A 228 -15.63 -5.55 -17.18
C LYS A 228 -15.47 -6.02 -15.74
N ASP A 229 -15.81 -7.25 -15.43
CA ASP A 229 -15.75 -7.79 -14.07
C ASP A 229 -14.41 -8.44 -13.72
N TYR A 230 -13.47 -8.47 -14.67
CA TYR A 230 -12.15 -9.01 -14.42
C TYR A 230 -11.42 -8.17 -13.37
N VAL A 231 -10.97 -8.83 -12.31
CA VAL A 231 -10.11 -8.23 -11.28
C VAL A 231 -8.66 -8.40 -11.70
N VAL A 232 -7.98 -7.28 -11.93
CA VAL A 232 -6.59 -7.25 -12.38
C VAL A 232 -5.67 -7.85 -11.32
N LYS A 233 -4.70 -8.65 -11.77
CA LYS A 233 -3.70 -9.30 -10.91
C LYS A 233 -2.34 -8.65 -11.08
N ASP A 234 -1.51 -8.78 -10.05
CA ASP A 234 -0.13 -8.31 -10.08
C ASP A 234 0.67 -9.00 -11.19
N GLY A 235 1.37 -8.21 -11.99
CA GLY A 235 2.14 -8.70 -13.13
C GLY A 235 1.33 -9.07 -14.38
N ASP A 236 0.04 -8.72 -14.46
CA ASP A 236 -0.70 -8.82 -15.71
C ASP A 236 -0.15 -7.84 -16.75
N VAL A 237 0.08 -8.31 -17.96
CA VAL A 237 0.33 -7.48 -19.15
C VAL A 237 -1.00 -7.33 -19.88
N ILE A 238 -1.49 -6.10 -20.01
CA ILE A 238 -2.86 -5.83 -20.46
C ILE A 238 -2.88 -4.94 -21.69
N LEU A 239 -3.63 -5.38 -22.72
CA LEU A 239 -4.04 -4.55 -23.84
C LEU A 239 -5.53 -4.23 -23.70
N PHE A 240 -5.83 -2.97 -23.41
CA PHE A 240 -7.21 -2.50 -23.31
C PHE A 240 -7.79 -2.18 -24.68
N LEU A 241 -8.97 -2.73 -24.97
CA LEU A 241 -9.75 -2.45 -26.18
C LEU A 241 -10.91 -1.53 -25.80
N SER A 242 -10.94 -0.34 -26.37
CA SER A 242 -11.94 0.68 -26.10
C SER A 242 -12.50 1.28 -27.37
N LEU A 243 -13.70 1.90 -27.28
CA LEU A 243 -14.35 2.59 -28.41
C LEU A 243 -13.55 3.76 -29.00
N ILE A 244 -12.49 4.20 -28.32
CA ILE A 244 -11.68 5.37 -28.73
C ILE A 244 -10.59 4.97 -29.74
N HIS A 245 -10.36 3.68 -29.93
CA HIS A 245 -9.39 3.14 -30.91
C HIS A 245 -10.06 2.56 -32.18
N ILE A 246 -11.34 2.86 -32.39
CA ILE A 246 -12.07 2.46 -33.60
C ILE A 246 -12.28 3.67 -34.48
#